data_a0865b70a8a1dd88918d23bfb625083d
#
_entry.id   a0865b70a8a1dd88918d23bfb625083d
#
_cell.length_a   1.000
_cell.length_b   1.000
_cell.length_c   1.000
_cell.angle_alpha   90.00
_cell.angle_beta   90.00
_cell.angle_gamma   90.00
#
_symmetry.space_group_name_H-M   'P 1'
#
loop_
_entity.id
_entity.type
_entity.pdbx_description
1 polymer ?
#
loop_
_entity_poly.entity_id
_entity_poly.type
_entity_poly.pdbx_seq_one_letter_code
_entity_poly.pdbx_strand_id
1 'polypeptide(L)'
;MSVALNTKHLSSFISEEEYAAIYPQVEAAHNQLEAKSGPGNDFLGWMYLPRDYDKEEFARIKEAAAKIREDSDVLVVAGIGGSYLGARAVIEAVKGQFHNELENGPKIYFCGNSISPTYLNNIISLCKGKRFSINVISKSGTTTETSLAFRVLRDGGEDQRREEHIMRRLDHHVAEDNADA
;
A
#
# COMPACT_ATOMS: atom_id res chain seq x y z
N MET A 1 2.18 -24.24 0.63
CA MET A 1 3.53 -23.86 1.09
C MET A 1 3.45 -23.66 2.60
N SER A 2 4.34 -24.28 3.37
CA SER A 2 4.46 -24.06 4.80
C SER A 2 5.59 -23.06 5.06
N VAL A 3 5.38 -22.13 5.98
CA VAL A 3 6.42 -21.22 6.47
C VAL A 3 7.00 -21.84 7.74
N ALA A 4 8.34 -21.88 7.83
CA ALA A 4 9.02 -22.38 9.01
C ALA A 4 10.09 -21.38 9.47
N LEU A 5 10.25 -21.28 10.80
CA LEU A 5 11.31 -20.49 11.40
C LEU A 5 12.60 -21.32 11.45
N ASN A 6 13.67 -20.77 10.86
CA ASN A 6 14.99 -21.40 10.92
C ASN A 6 15.86 -20.69 11.97
N THR A 7 16.10 -21.34 13.08
CA THR A 7 16.89 -20.84 14.22
C THR A 7 18.33 -21.30 14.23
N LYS A 8 18.82 -21.97 13.18
CA LYS A 8 20.16 -22.59 13.12
C LYS A 8 21.31 -21.65 13.52
N HIS A 9 21.19 -20.38 13.21
CA HIS A 9 22.24 -19.40 13.50
C HIS A 9 22.07 -18.68 14.85
N LEU A 10 21.08 -19.04 15.65
CA LEU A 10 20.84 -18.47 16.97
C LEU A 10 21.53 -19.26 18.09
N SER A 11 21.91 -20.53 17.86
CA SER A 11 22.41 -21.44 18.89
C SER A 11 23.70 -21.01 19.60
N SER A 12 24.45 -20.08 19.02
CA SER A 12 25.63 -19.48 19.67
C SER A 12 25.31 -18.25 20.54
N PHE A 13 24.09 -17.75 20.48
CA PHE A 13 23.65 -16.53 21.16
C PHE A 13 22.54 -16.79 22.19
N ILE A 14 21.72 -17.81 21.95
CA ILE A 14 20.55 -18.14 22.76
C ILE A 14 20.59 -19.63 23.06
N SER A 15 20.53 -20.00 24.34
CA SER A 15 20.49 -21.39 24.76
C SER A 15 19.10 -22.01 24.51
N GLU A 16 19.03 -23.33 24.51
CA GLU A 16 17.76 -24.06 24.39
C GLU A 16 16.82 -23.76 25.59
N GLU A 17 17.38 -23.56 26.78
CA GLU A 17 16.63 -23.19 27.99
C GLU A 17 16.03 -21.79 27.86
N GLU A 18 16.78 -20.82 27.36
CA GLU A 18 16.28 -19.45 27.12
C GLU A 18 15.19 -19.44 26.06
N TYR A 19 15.38 -20.23 24.99
CA TYR A 19 14.37 -20.37 23.95
C TYR A 19 13.08 -21.01 24.47
N ALA A 20 13.21 -22.07 25.29
CA ALA A 20 12.07 -22.74 25.92
C ALA A 20 11.35 -21.83 26.93
N ALA A 21 12.08 -20.98 27.65
CA ALA A 21 11.50 -20.09 28.65
C ALA A 21 10.59 -19.00 28.07
N ILE A 22 10.84 -18.56 26.82
CA ILE A 22 10.01 -17.54 26.16
C ILE A 22 8.73 -18.13 25.53
N TYR A 23 8.71 -19.42 25.25
CA TYR A 23 7.62 -20.08 24.52
C TYR A 23 6.23 -19.89 25.16
N PRO A 24 6.05 -20.02 26.50
CA PRO A 24 4.76 -19.78 27.13
C PRO A 24 4.23 -18.34 26.92
N GLN A 25 5.14 -17.34 26.84
CA GLN A 25 4.77 -15.95 26.58
C GLN A 25 4.30 -15.78 25.14
N VAL A 26 4.97 -16.43 24.19
CA VAL A 26 4.58 -16.42 22.77
C VAL A 26 3.22 -17.08 22.60
N GLU A 27 2.98 -18.23 23.26
CA GLU A 27 1.70 -18.93 23.24
C GLU A 27 0.57 -18.08 23.83
N ALA A 28 0.81 -17.43 24.95
CA ALA A 28 -0.16 -16.54 25.58
C ALA A 28 -0.50 -15.34 24.67
N ALA A 29 0.51 -14.72 24.04
CA ALA A 29 0.33 -13.62 23.11
C ALA A 29 -0.42 -14.06 21.83
N HIS A 30 -0.12 -15.25 21.31
CA HIS A 30 -0.83 -15.84 20.20
C HIS A 30 -2.32 -16.07 20.52
N ASN A 31 -2.60 -16.69 21.66
CA ASN A 31 -3.97 -16.93 22.09
C ASN A 31 -4.75 -15.63 22.30
N GLN A 32 -4.10 -14.60 22.83
CA GLN A 32 -4.70 -13.27 22.99
C GLN A 32 -5.00 -12.60 21.63
N LEU A 33 -4.11 -12.74 20.65
CA LEU A 33 -4.30 -12.25 19.29
C LEU A 33 -5.48 -12.97 18.60
N GLU A 34 -5.51 -14.30 18.66
CA GLU A 34 -6.60 -15.10 18.09
C GLU A 34 -7.96 -14.80 18.74
N ALA A 35 -7.98 -14.61 20.06
CA ALA A 35 -9.19 -14.26 20.82
C ALA A 35 -9.59 -12.78 20.61
N LYS A 36 -8.76 -11.97 19.97
CA LYS A 36 -8.96 -10.52 19.78
C LYS A 36 -9.27 -9.81 21.11
N SER A 37 -8.59 -10.19 22.21
CA SER A 37 -8.89 -9.73 23.56
C SER A 37 -7.83 -8.81 24.17
N GLY A 38 -6.72 -8.56 23.47
CA GLY A 38 -5.62 -7.74 23.95
C GLY A 38 -5.74 -6.26 23.59
N PRO A 39 -4.85 -5.41 24.13
CA PRO A 39 -4.73 -4.04 23.69
C PRO A 39 -4.49 -3.94 22.19
N GLY A 40 -5.21 -3.04 21.49
CA GLY A 40 -5.13 -2.89 20.03
C GLY A 40 -6.01 -3.88 19.26
N ASN A 41 -6.96 -4.58 19.92
CA ASN A 41 -7.89 -5.47 19.26
C ASN A 41 -8.75 -4.81 18.17
N ASP A 42 -8.98 -3.51 18.26
CA ASP A 42 -9.68 -2.70 17.24
C ASP A 42 -8.93 -2.63 15.89
N PHE A 43 -7.63 -2.94 15.90
CA PHE A 43 -6.76 -2.89 14.72
C PHE A 43 -6.44 -4.26 14.10
N LEU A 44 -7.27 -5.28 14.33
CA LEU A 44 -7.03 -6.65 13.88
C LEU A 44 -7.80 -7.05 12.59
N GLY A 45 -8.36 -6.10 11.86
CA GLY A 45 -9.06 -6.36 10.59
C GLY A 45 -8.20 -7.08 9.54
N TRP A 46 -6.88 -6.93 9.60
CA TRP A 46 -5.92 -7.55 8.68
C TRP A 46 -5.78 -9.08 8.86
N MET A 47 -6.06 -9.64 10.04
CA MET A 47 -5.77 -11.04 10.37
C MET A 47 -6.41 -12.04 9.41
N TYR A 48 -7.66 -11.81 9.05
CA TYR A 48 -8.43 -12.70 8.18
C TYR A 48 -8.83 -12.04 6.86
N LEU A 49 -8.29 -10.86 6.57
CA LEU A 49 -8.61 -10.10 5.36
C LEU A 49 -8.48 -10.91 4.05
N PRO A 50 -7.48 -11.78 3.86
CA PRO A 50 -7.38 -12.60 2.64
C PRO A 50 -8.56 -13.56 2.44
N ARG A 51 -9.27 -13.93 3.51
CA ARG A 51 -10.45 -14.79 3.47
C ARG A 51 -11.74 -13.98 3.50
N ASP A 52 -11.80 -13.00 4.40
CA ASP A 52 -13.02 -12.31 4.81
C ASP A 52 -13.11 -10.88 4.23
N TYR A 53 -12.42 -10.61 3.11
CA TYR A 53 -12.46 -9.31 2.45
C TYR A 53 -13.84 -8.99 1.86
N ASP A 54 -14.18 -7.71 1.78
CA ASP A 54 -15.39 -7.22 1.13
C ASP A 54 -15.33 -7.48 -0.38
N LYS A 55 -16.22 -8.35 -0.85
CA LYS A 55 -16.27 -8.78 -2.26
C LYS A 55 -16.81 -7.70 -3.18
N GLU A 56 -17.70 -6.85 -2.69
CA GLU A 56 -18.28 -5.74 -3.46
C GLU A 56 -17.27 -4.63 -3.62
N GLU A 57 -16.56 -4.28 -2.54
CA GLU A 57 -15.44 -3.33 -2.62
C GLU A 57 -14.35 -3.86 -3.56
N PHE A 58 -13.98 -5.12 -3.47
CA PHE A 58 -13.00 -5.71 -4.37
C PHE A 58 -13.44 -5.68 -5.84
N ALA A 59 -14.74 -5.86 -6.11
CA ALA A 59 -15.29 -5.70 -7.46
C ALA A 59 -15.13 -4.27 -7.97
N ARG A 60 -15.45 -3.25 -7.15
CA ARG A 60 -15.23 -1.84 -7.48
C ARG A 60 -13.75 -1.51 -7.74
N ILE A 61 -12.84 -2.09 -6.94
CA ILE A 61 -11.39 -1.93 -7.16
C ILE A 61 -10.99 -2.48 -8.53
N LYS A 62 -11.49 -3.66 -8.91
CA LYS A 62 -11.22 -4.25 -10.24
C LYS A 62 -11.76 -3.39 -11.39
N GLU A 63 -12.94 -2.83 -11.24
CA GLU A 63 -13.52 -1.90 -12.21
C GLU A 63 -12.65 -0.63 -12.35
N ALA A 64 -12.27 -0.02 -11.24
CA ALA A 64 -11.39 1.14 -11.24
C ALA A 64 -10.04 0.83 -11.90
N ALA A 65 -9.45 -0.34 -11.61
CA ALA A 65 -8.21 -0.77 -12.22
C ALA A 65 -8.34 -1.02 -13.74
N ALA A 66 -9.47 -1.59 -14.19
CA ALA A 66 -9.75 -1.76 -15.61
C ALA A 66 -9.84 -0.40 -16.32
N LYS A 67 -10.58 0.54 -15.74
CA LYS A 67 -10.71 1.89 -16.28
C LYS A 67 -9.36 2.62 -16.36
N ILE A 68 -8.52 2.53 -15.33
CA ILE A 68 -7.18 3.13 -15.34
C ILE A 68 -6.32 2.52 -16.46
N ARG A 69 -6.42 1.21 -16.70
CA ARG A 69 -5.69 0.55 -17.80
C ARG A 69 -6.10 1.04 -19.18
N GLU A 70 -7.35 1.40 -19.36
CA GLU A 70 -7.90 1.93 -20.60
C GLU A 70 -7.56 3.41 -20.81
N ASP A 71 -7.70 4.20 -19.75
CA ASP A 71 -7.65 5.66 -19.80
C ASP A 71 -6.22 6.23 -19.66
N SER A 72 -5.26 5.44 -19.16
CA SER A 72 -3.96 5.99 -18.74
C SER A 72 -2.76 5.25 -19.32
N ASP A 73 -1.74 6.02 -19.65
CA ASP A 73 -0.41 5.54 -20.03
C ASP A 73 0.51 5.41 -18.80
N VAL A 74 0.16 6.12 -17.71
CA VAL A 74 0.89 6.13 -16.45
C VAL A 74 -0.09 6.10 -15.27
N LEU A 75 0.22 5.29 -14.25
CA LEU A 75 -0.40 5.34 -12.94
C LEU A 75 0.63 5.80 -11.91
N VAL A 76 0.36 6.91 -11.25
CA VAL A 76 1.17 7.37 -10.11
C VAL A 76 0.45 7.01 -8.82
N VAL A 77 1.12 6.27 -7.93
CA VAL A 77 0.61 5.92 -6.61
C VAL A 77 1.28 6.83 -5.58
N ALA A 78 0.50 7.70 -4.96
CA ALA A 78 0.97 8.63 -3.94
C ALA A 78 0.61 8.08 -2.55
N GLY A 79 1.62 7.66 -1.79
CA GLY A 79 1.46 7.08 -0.46
C GLY A 79 2.79 6.89 0.26
N ILE A 80 2.74 6.65 1.57
CA ILE A 80 3.93 6.41 2.40
C ILE A 80 3.76 5.15 3.24
N GLY A 81 4.85 4.45 3.53
CA GLY A 81 4.86 3.24 4.35
C GLY A 81 3.92 2.16 3.82
N GLY A 82 3.04 1.64 4.67
CA GLY A 82 2.10 0.58 4.32
C GLY A 82 1.13 0.92 3.18
N SER A 83 0.92 2.21 2.90
CA SER A 83 0.03 2.65 1.83
C SER A 83 0.56 2.37 0.42
N TYR A 84 1.86 2.08 0.25
CA TYR A 84 2.40 1.74 -1.08
C TYR A 84 3.33 0.52 -1.09
N LEU A 85 4.04 0.25 0.03
CA LEU A 85 5.09 -0.79 0.06
C LEU A 85 4.54 -2.19 -0.22
N GLY A 86 3.36 -2.52 0.31
CA GLY A 86 2.73 -3.82 0.07
C GLY A 86 2.40 -4.04 -1.40
N ALA A 87 1.75 -3.07 -2.03
CA ALA A 87 1.43 -3.13 -3.46
C ALA A 87 2.69 -3.20 -4.32
N ARG A 88 3.70 -2.37 -4.02
CA ARG A 88 4.99 -2.38 -4.71
C ARG A 88 5.69 -3.72 -4.58
N ALA A 89 5.76 -4.28 -3.38
CA ALA A 89 6.39 -5.58 -3.14
C ALA A 89 5.75 -6.70 -3.97
N VAL A 90 4.42 -6.73 -4.04
CA VAL A 90 3.70 -7.73 -4.85
C VAL A 90 3.93 -7.52 -6.34
N ILE A 91 3.88 -6.28 -6.82
CA ILE A 91 4.14 -5.98 -8.24
C ILE A 91 5.57 -6.41 -8.61
N GLU A 92 6.58 -6.02 -7.85
CA GLU A 92 7.97 -6.38 -8.13
C GLU A 92 8.24 -7.89 -8.00
N ALA A 93 7.57 -8.58 -7.06
CA ALA A 93 7.71 -10.02 -6.90
C ALA A 93 7.07 -10.82 -8.03
N VAL A 94 5.93 -10.37 -8.56
CA VAL A 94 5.18 -11.10 -9.60
C VAL A 94 5.63 -10.73 -11.00
N LYS A 95 5.94 -9.44 -11.23
CA LYS A 95 6.23 -8.88 -12.56
C LYS A 95 7.70 -8.52 -12.76
N GLY A 96 8.49 -8.49 -11.69
CA GLY A 96 9.89 -8.06 -11.72
C GLY A 96 10.07 -6.55 -11.61
N GLN A 97 11.30 -6.13 -11.33
CA GLN A 97 11.65 -4.72 -11.14
C GLN A 97 11.54 -3.89 -12.42
N PHE A 98 11.67 -4.53 -13.58
CA PHE A 98 11.62 -3.89 -14.90
C PHE A 98 10.25 -4.01 -15.59
N HIS A 99 9.18 -4.23 -14.81
CA HIS A 99 7.84 -4.39 -15.35
C HIS A 99 7.38 -3.20 -16.19
N ASN A 100 7.83 -1.98 -15.87
CA ASN A 100 7.51 -0.78 -16.62
C ASN A 100 8.09 -0.79 -18.05
N GLU A 101 9.19 -1.48 -18.28
CA GLU A 101 9.86 -1.58 -19.58
C GLU A 101 9.40 -2.80 -20.37
N LEU A 102 9.09 -3.89 -19.68
CA LEU A 102 8.83 -5.20 -20.30
C LEU A 102 7.35 -5.46 -20.58
N GLU A 103 6.44 -4.82 -19.85
CA GLU A 103 5.01 -5.07 -19.99
C GLU A 103 4.27 -3.97 -20.75
N ASN A 104 3.22 -4.39 -21.44
CA ASN A 104 2.25 -3.46 -22.04
C ASN A 104 1.23 -3.01 -20.96
N GLY A 105 0.85 -1.74 -21.01
CA GLY A 105 -0.09 -1.14 -20.09
C GLY A 105 0.47 0.10 -19.40
N PRO A 106 -0.28 0.69 -18.47
CA PRO A 106 0.18 1.86 -17.73
C PRO A 106 1.47 1.60 -16.97
N LYS A 107 2.44 2.50 -17.10
CA LYS A 107 3.65 2.47 -16.29
C LYS A 107 3.31 2.88 -14.86
N ILE A 108 3.79 2.16 -13.85
CA ILE A 108 3.44 2.39 -12.45
C ILE A 108 4.63 3.04 -11.74
N TYR A 109 4.40 4.23 -11.17
CA TYR A 109 5.39 4.94 -10.38
C TYR A 109 4.84 5.28 -9.00
N PHE A 110 5.72 5.30 -7.99
CA PHE A 110 5.36 5.57 -6.60
C PHE A 110 5.97 6.89 -6.14
N CYS A 111 5.21 7.69 -5.41
CA CYS A 111 5.66 8.95 -4.83
C CYS A 111 4.94 9.24 -3.49
N GLY A 112 5.22 10.40 -2.88
CA GLY A 112 4.58 10.78 -1.62
C GLY A 112 5.17 10.09 -0.38
N ASN A 113 6.31 9.40 -0.54
CA ASN A 113 7.09 8.79 0.52
C ASN A 113 8.29 9.66 0.95
N SER A 114 8.47 10.80 0.33
CA SER A 114 9.46 11.82 0.69
C SER A 114 9.03 13.20 0.19
N ILE A 115 9.68 14.23 0.72
CA ILE A 115 9.51 15.64 0.28
C ILE A 115 10.58 16.06 -0.73
N SER A 116 11.32 15.12 -1.32
CA SER A 116 12.38 15.41 -2.28
C SER A 116 11.82 16.05 -3.56
N PRO A 117 12.14 17.31 -3.87
CA PRO A 117 11.67 17.97 -5.08
C PRO A 117 12.27 17.34 -6.33
N THR A 118 13.51 16.85 -6.27
CA THR A 118 14.18 16.19 -7.39
C THR A 118 13.45 14.93 -7.81
N TYR A 119 13.09 14.09 -6.83
CA TYR A 119 12.36 12.86 -7.11
C TYR A 119 10.97 13.14 -7.70
N LEU A 120 10.24 14.09 -7.11
CA LEU A 120 8.91 14.45 -7.59
C LEU A 120 8.95 15.06 -9.00
N ASN A 121 9.95 15.91 -9.30
CA ASN A 121 10.16 16.46 -10.63
C ASN A 121 10.47 15.38 -11.68
N ASN A 122 11.18 14.32 -11.30
CA ASN A 122 11.39 13.16 -12.18
C ASN A 122 10.08 12.46 -12.51
N ILE A 123 9.20 12.25 -11.52
CA ILE A 123 7.87 11.65 -11.73
C ILE A 123 7.03 12.54 -12.66
N ILE A 124 7.02 13.86 -12.44
CA ILE A 124 6.32 14.83 -13.31
C ILE A 124 6.84 14.73 -14.75
N SER A 125 8.15 14.65 -14.91
CA SER A 125 8.78 14.51 -16.22
C SER A 125 8.38 13.22 -16.94
N LEU A 126 8.24 12.13 -16.20
CA LEU A 126 7.74 10.83 -16.72
C LEU A 126 6.27 10.89 -17.14
N CYS A 127 5.47 11.75 -16.52
CA CYS A 127 4.06 11.96 -16.86
C CYS A 127 3.85 12.95 -18.02
N LYS A 128 4.86 13.77 -18.34
CA LYS A 128 4.73 14.83 -19.33
C LYS A 128 4.34 14.30 -20.71
N GLY A 129 3.26 14.85 -21.27
CA GLY A 129 2.73 14.46 -22.58
C GLY A 129 2.03 13.10 -22.61
N LYS A 130 1.71 12.52 -21.44
CA LYS A 130 1.01 11.24 -21.30
C LYS A 130 -0.29 11.42 -20.54
N ARG A 131 -1.26 10.55 -20.80
CA ARG A 131 -2.45 10.44 -19.96
C ARG A 131 -2.02 9.74 -18.68
N PHE A 132 -2.31 10.31 -17.52
CA PHE A 132 -1.96 9.69 -16.27
C PHE A 132 -3.08 9.76 -15.24
N SER A 133 -3.17 8.74 -14.41
CA SER A 133 -4.02 8.67 -13.23
C SER A 133 -3.19 8.77 -11.97
N ILE A 134 -3.78 9.34 -10.91
CA ILE A 134 -3.17 9.40 -9.59
C ILE A 134 -4.03 8.58 -8.63
N ASN A 135 -3.43 7.61 -7.95
CA ASN A 135 -4.02 6.89 -6.83
C ASN A 135 -3.41 7.42 -5.53
N VAL A 136 -4.20 8.12 -4.72
CA VAL A 136 -3.76 8.71 -3.45
C VAL A 136 -4.22 7.83 -2.31
N ILE A 137 -3.28 7.34 -1.51
CA ILE A 137 -3.56 6.44 -0.39
C ILE A 137 -3.01 7.05 0.90
N SER A 138 -3.91 7.41 1.82
CA SER A 138 -3.55 7.96 3.13
C SER A 138 -4.56 7.49 4.18
N LYS A 139 -4.10 6.80 5.23
CA LYS A 139 -4.94 6.34 6.34
C LYS A 139 -5.60 7.50 7.09
N SER A 140 -4.84 8.55 7.40
CA SER A 140 -5.32 9.71 8.17
C SER A 140 -5.91 10.82 7.30
N GLY A 141 -5.68 10.81 5.99
CA GLY A 141 -5.97 11.93 5.10
C GLY A 141 -5.08 13.18 5.31
N THR A 142 -4.20 13.18 6.31
CA THR A 142 -3.41 14.35 6.73
C THR A 142 -1.89 14.19 6.54
N THR A 143 -1.45 13.09 5.91
CA THR A 143 -0.03 12.83 5.67
C THR A 143 0.56 13.90 4.75
N THR A 144 1.50 14.68 5.27
CA THR A 144 2.06 15.88 4.60
C THR A 144 2.73 15.54 3.28
N GLU A 145 3.59 14.51 3.24
CA GLU A 145 4.36 14.11 2.06
C GLU A 145 3.44 13.68 0.92
N THR A 146 2.45 12.86 1.23
CA THR A 146 1.44 12.40 0.27
C THR A 146 0.60 13.57 -0.24
N SER A 147 0.19 14.48 0.65
CA SER A 147 -0.60 15.66 0.30
C SER A 147 0.16 16.62 -0.61
N LEU A 148 1.45 16.86 -0.32
CA LEU A 148 2.31 17.69 -1.16
C LEU A 148 2.49 17.09 -2.55
N ALA A 149 2.83 15.79 -2.62
CA ALA A 149 2.98 15.09 -3.89
C ALA A 149 1.70 15.15 -4.73
N PHE A 150 0.54 14.93 -4.09
CA PHE A 150 -0.75 15.01 -4.77
C PHE A 150 -1.04 16.42 -5.31
N ARG A 151 -0.81 17.47 -4.52
CA ARG A 151 -1.05 18.86 -4.94
C ARG A 151 -0.19 19.22 -6.15
N VAL A 152 1.10 18.92 -6.08
CA VAL A 152 2.04 19.24 -7.17
C VAL A 152 1.70 18.47 -8.45
N LEU A 153 1.35 17.17 -8.34
CA LEU A 153 0.95 16.38 -9.51
C LEU A 153 -0.38 16.86 -10.10
N ARG A 154 -1.34 17.23 -9.26
CA ARG A 154 -2.61 17.80 -9.70
C ARG A 154 -2.40 19.11 -10.45
N ASP A 155 -1.69 20.05 -9.83
CA ASP A 155 -1.48 21.39 -10.37
C ASP A 155 -0.59 21.34 -11.63
N GLY A 156 0.49 20.53 -11.64
CA GLY A 156 1.31 20.29 -12.83
C GLY A 156 0.56 19.54 -13.94
N GLY A 157 -0.49 18.80 -13.60
CA GLY A 157 -1.43 18.20 -14.54
C GLY A 157 -2.42 19.22 -15.12
N GLU A 158 -2.77 20.30 -14.42
CA GLU A 158 -3.70 21.32 -14.91
C GLU A 158 -3.13 22.16 -16.03
N ASP A 159 -1.84 22.45 -16.04
CA ASP A 159 -1.13 23.09 -17.14
C ASP A 159 -1.08 22.23 -18.43
N GLN A 160 -1.27 20.91 -18.31
CA GLN A 160 -1.27 19.98 -19.43
C GLN A 160 -2.69 19.54 -19.84
N ARG A 161 -3.72 20.01 -19.13
CA ARG A 161 -5.09 19.58 -19.35
C ARG A 161 -5.89 20.49 -20.29
N ARG A 162 -6.28 19.90 -21.36
CA ARG A 162 -7.61 20.09 -21.94
C ARG A 162 -8.37 18.75 -22.07
N GLU A 163 -7.88 17.67 -21.47
CA GLU A 163 -8.49 16.33 -21.59
C GLU A 163 -8.65 15.66 -20.23
N GLU A 164 -9.81 15.08 -19.99
CA GLU A 164 -10.35 14.56 -18.73
C GLU A 164 -9.39 13.69 -17.91
N HIS A 165 -9.02 14.17 -16.71
CA HIS A 165 -8.29 13.38 -15.74
C HIS A 165 -9.21 12.74 -14.70
N ILE A 166 -9.06 11.44 -14.51
CA ILE A 166 -9.79 10.70 -13.50
C ILE A 166 -8.95 10.69 -12.22
N MET A 167 -9.33 11.55 -11.26
CA MET A 167 -8.90 11.40 -9.88
C MET A 167 -9.86 10.43 -9.19
N ARG A 168 -9.33 9.35 -8.63
CA ARG A 168 -10.06 8.51 -7.69
C ARG A 168 -9.34 8.47 -6.37
N ARG A 169 -10.03 8.92 -5.36
CA ARG A 169 -9.73 8.65 -3.96
C ARG A 169 -10.26 7.24 -3.68
N LEU A 170 -9.37 6.28 -3.49
CA LEU A 170 -9.75 5.06 -2.82
C LEU A 170 -9.80 5.41 -1.34
N ASP A 171 -10.97 5.80 -0.88
CA ASP A 171 -11.22 5.89 0.54
C ASP A 171 -11.16 4.47 1.09
N HIS A 172 -10.05 4.11 1.70
CA HIS A 172 -10.06 3.03 2.65
C HIS A 172 -11.02 3.47 3.76
N HIS A 173 -12.22 2.91 3.77
CA HIS A 173 -13.03 2.85 4.96
C HIS A 173 -12.26 2.04 6.02
N VAL A 174 -11.33 2.71 6.68
CA VAL A 174 -10.99 2.32 8.04
C VAL A 174 -12.12 2.91 8.87
N ALA A 175 -13.11 2.05 9.13
CA ALA A 175 -14.15 2.18 10.14
C ALA A 175 -14.32 3.59 10.74
N GLU A 176 -15.22 4.38 10.19
CA GLU A 176 -15.90 5.47 10.91
C GLU A 176 -16.93 4.90 11.91
N ASP A 177 -16.66 3.74 12.49
CA ASP A 177 -17.59 3.09 13.43
C ASP A 177 -17.22 3.32 14.90
N ASN A 178 -16.57 4.41 15.27
CA ASN A 178 -16.38 4.77 16.69
C ASN A 178 -16.44 6.28 16.94
N ALA A 179 -17.37 6.99 16.33
CA ALA A 179 -17.62 8.38 16.69
C ALA A 179 -18.89 8.57 17.56
N ASP A 180 -19.50 7.49 18.05
CA ASP A 180 -20.65 7.58 18.98
C ASP A 180 -20.54 6.48 20.06
N ALA A 181 -19.63 6.63 21.02
CA ALA A 181 -19.68 5.95 22.31
C ALA A 181 -18.96 6.78 23.39
#